data_9635896db89a952eb477604ad14a7bf1
#
_entry.id   9635896db89a952eb477604ad14a7bf1
#
_cell.length_a   1.000
_cell.length_b   1.000
_cell.length_c   1.000
_cell.angle_alpha   90.00
_cell.angle_beta   90.00
_cell.angle_gamma   90.00
#
_symmetry.space_group_name_H-M   'P 1'
#
loop_
_entity.id
_entity.type
_entity.pdbx_description
1 polymer ?
#
loop_
_entity_poly.entity_id
_entity_poly.type
_entity_poly.pdbx_seq_one_letter_code
_entity_poly.pdbx_strand_id
1 'polypeptide(L)'
;MPACGLMVADIGFAGLVDVLHIKALQRRLRGFKMQAEMPLRGFTTSEFQIRISRAQELMVPNGFDALLFTTPHNIRWATGFDTQFWESPTRPWFLVIPAKGAPIAVIPEIAGSRMAETWIDDVRTWPSPRPDDDGTSLLASVLDTLPRRYGRIGMELGREHALRMPVAQFQALQESLPGIELANGTPCIWQIRMVKTKAEIDHIRYICQLACDGYDRVPELVSIGDSEREAARSLRIEFARLGADSTPFLPAISGPGGVPQIVCGPSDRIIANGDVLFFDTGCTFDGYWCDFDRNYAVGNISDDAKRAHRAMWQATEAGIAAARPGARTDDLYNAMAKIIDEAGSLGNNVGRLGHGLGMQLTEPPSHMPGDGTVIETGMVLTIEPGIEYAPGKMIVHEENIVIRDDGAELLTRRAPDEMLEIR
;
A
#
# COMPACT_ATOMS: atom_id res chain seq x y z
N MET A 1 55.06 15.47 -43.73
CA MET A 1 55.59 14.12 -43.45
C MET A 1 55.39 13.83 -41.99
N PRO A 2 55.10 12.60 -41.63
CA PRO A 2 53.79 12.25 -41.15
C PRO A 2 53.85 11.80 -39.69
N ALA A 3 52.73 11.80 -38.98
CA ALA A 3 52.58 10.87 -37.88
C ALA A 3 51.16 10.40 -37.81
N CYS A 4 51.08 9.20 -38.22
CA CYS A 4 49.90 8.33 -38.13
C CYS A 4 49.77 7.80 -36.71
N GLY A 5 48.51 7.67 -36.28
CA GLY A 5 48.03 6.49 -35.63
C GLY A 5 48.23 6.34 -34.13
N LEU A 6 47.16 6.44 -33.41
CA LEU A 6 46.62 5.36 -32.59
C LEU A 6 45.35 5.85 -31.86
N MET A 7 44.29 5.66 -32.52
CA MET A 7 43.00 5.57 -31.85
C MET A 7 42.52 4.15 -32.10
N VAL A 8 42.51 3.32 -31.09
CA VAL A 8 41.62 2.20 -30.90
C VAL A 8 42.01 1.49 -29.58
N ALA A 9 41.11 1.31 -28.73
CA ALA A 9 41.01 0.36 -27.62
C ALA A 9 40.96 0.97 -26.23
N ASP A 10 39.79 1.45 -25.86
CA ASP A 10 39.39 1.45 -24.45
C ASP A 10 37.86 1.50 -24.27
N ILE A 11 37.12 0.66 -25.01
CA ILE A 11 35.69 0.44 -24.78
C ILE A 11 35.43 -1.03 -24.39
N GLY A 12 36.45 -1.82 -24.10
CA GLY A 12 36.33 -3.27 -23.97
C GLY A 12 36.03 -3.84 -22.58
N PHE A 13 36.37 -3.18 -21.49
CA PHE A 13 36.36 -3.83 -20.17
C PHE A 13 35.18 -3.47 -19.27
N ALA A 14 34.66 -2.27 -19.26
CA ALA A 14 33.51 -1.88 -18.45
C ALA A 14 32.19 -2.51 -18.94
N GLY A 15 32.00 -2.56 -20.27
CA GLY A 15 30.80 -3.17 -20.86
C GLY A 15 30.71 -4.69 -20.72
N LEU A 16 31.84 -5.40 -20.62
CA LEU A 16 31.84 -6.85 -20.43
C LEU A 16 31.55 -7.26 -18.98
N VAL A 17 31.97 -6.46 -18.02
CA VAL A 17 31.70 -6.71 -16.59
C VAL A 17 30.22 -6.52 -16.27
N ASP A 18 29.58 -5.51 -16.85
CA ASP A 18 28.13 -5.29 -16.67
C ASP A 18 27.29 -6.40 -17.32
N VAL A 19 27.62 -6.81 -18.55
CA VAL A 19 26.91 -7.89 -19.24
C VAL A 19 27.10 -9.24 -18.58
N LEU A 20 28.28 -9.52 -18.02
CA LEU A 20 28.55 -10.75 -17.27
C LEU A 20 27.88 -10.75 -15.89
N HIS A 21 27.80 -9.62 -15.20
CA HIS A 21 27.05 -9.48 -13.96
C HIS A 21 25.54 -9.60 -14.19
N ILE A 22 25.00 -8.97 -15.23
CA ILE A 22 23.59 -9.10 -15.62
C ILE A 22 23.27 -10.53 -16.02
N LYS A 23 24.12 -11.21 -16.79
CA LYS A 23 23.92 -12.62 -17.17
C LYS A 23 24.10 -13.58 -15.98
N ALA A 24 24.98 -13.29 -15.03
CA ALA A 24 25.12 -14.07 -13.80
C ALA A 24 23.94 -13.87 -12.87
N LEU A 25 23.44 -12.63 -12.75
CA LEU A 25 22.19 -12.30 -12.05
C LEU A 25 20.99 -12.99 -12.69
N GLN A 26 20.88 -12.91 -14.03
CA GLN A 26 19.82 -13.61 -14.79
C GLN A 26 19.94 -15.13 -14.74
N ARG A 27 21.14 -15.72 -14.60
CA ARG A 27 21.31 -17.17 -14.38
C ARG A 27 20.94 -17.59 -12.97
N ARG A 28 21.19 -16.77 -11.93
CA ARG A 28 20.73 -17.00 -10.57
C ARG A 28 19.20 -16.83 -10.45
N LEU A 29 18.60 -15.95 -11.26
CA LEU A 29 17.15 -15.73 -11.34
C LEU A 29 16.43 -16.79 -12.20
N ARG A 30 17.14 -17.55 -13.04
CA ARG A 30 16.52 -18.58 -13.91
C ARG A 30 15.99 -19.83 -13.19
N GLY A 31 16.20 -19.96 -11.89
CA GLY A 31 15.58 -21.01 -11.07
C GLY A 31 14.19 -20.64 -10.54
N PHE A 32 13.79 -19.37 -10.63
CA PHE A 32 12.51 -18.86 -10.15
C PHE A 32 11.64 -18.44 -11.32
N LYS A 33 10.60 -19.20 -11.62
CA LYS A 33 9.46 -18.71 -12.39
C LYS A 33 8.62 -17.83 -11.43
N MET A 34 8.81 -16.52 -11.45
CA MET A 34 7.76 -15.63 -10.96
C MET A 34 6.49 -15.92 -11.74
N GLN A 35 5.39 -16.17 -11.04
CA GLN A 35 4.12 -16.53 -11.68
C GLN A 35 3.44 -15.31 -12.32
N ALA A 36 3.76 -14.11 -11.86
CA ALA A 36 3.24 -12.86 -12.41
C ALA A 36 4.29 -12.14 -13.27
N GLU A 37 3.87 -11.66 -14.43
CA GLU A 37 4.67 -10.78 -15.27
C GLU A 37 4.80 -9.41 -14.58
N MET A 38 6.03 -8.88 -14.48
CA MET A 38 6.29 -7.59 -13.89
C MET A 38 5.66 -6.50 -14.78
N PRO A 39 4.71 -5.69 -14.26
CA PRO A 39 4.16 -4.58 -15.02
C PRO A 39 5.23 -3.52 -15.26
N LEU A 40 5.05 -2.71 -16.31
CA LEU A 40 5.89 -1.53 -16.52
C LEU A 40 5.72 -0.57 -15.36
N ARG A 41 6.81 0.02 -14.90
CA ARG A 41 6.77 1.05 -13.87
C ARG A 41 6.14 2.33 -14.41
N GLY A 42 5.42 3.01 -13.53
CA GLY A 42 4.62 4.18 -13.90
C GLY A 42 3.37 3.82 -14.71
N PHE A 43 2.71 4.84 -15.17
CA PHE A 43 1.47 4.73 -15.94
C PHE A 43 1.53 5.66 -17.15
N THR A 44 0.73 5.35 -18.15
CA THR A 44 0.59 6.23 -19.32
C THR A 44 -0.13 7.53 -18.96
N THR A 45 0.12 8.58 -19.72
CA THR A 45 -0.64 9.85 -19.57
C THR A 45 -2.16 9.63 -19.63
N SER A 46 -2.63 8.73 -20.51
CA SER A 46 -4.05 8.40 -20.61
C SER A 46 -4.63 7.78 -19.34
N GLU A 47 -3.84 6.95 -18.63
CA GLU A 47 -4.26 6.40 -17.35
C GLU A 47 -4.45 7.49 -16.29
N PHE A 48 -3.53 8.43 -16.18
CA PHE A 48 -3.68 9.57 -15.28
C PHE A 48 -4.86 10.46 -15.66
N GLN A 49 -5.07 10.69 -16.94
CA GLN A 49 -6.23 11.46 -17.43
C GLN A 49 -7.57 10.81 -17.07
N ILE A 50 -7.67 9.48 -17.14
CA ILE A 50 -8.87 8.74 -16.70
C ILE A 50 -9.09 8.95 -15.20
N ARG A 51 -8.05 8.86 -14.37
CA ARG A 51 -8.13 9.08 -12.91
C ARG A 51 -8.61 10.51 -12.59
N ILE A 52 -8.05 11.52 -13.26
CA ILE A 52 -8.42 12.91 -13.05
C ILE A 52 -9.85 13.19 -13.53
N SER A 53 -10.24 12.66 -14.68
CA SER A 53 -11.63 12.81 -15.18
C SER A 53 -12.64 12.24 -14.19
N ARG A 54 -12.37 11.05 -13.63
CA ARG A 54 -13.20 10.46 -12.59
C ARG A 54 -13.24 11.33 -11.31
N ALA A 55 -12.09 11.89 -10.90
CA ALA A 55 -12.06 12.82 -9.77
C ALA A 55 -12.94 14.04 -10.01
N GLN A 56 -12.85 14.64 -11.20
CA GLN A 56 -13.65 15.79 -11.61
C GLN A 56 -15.16 15.48 -11.67
N GLU A 57 -15.54 14.30 -12.15
CA GLU A 57 -16.94 13.85 -12.15
C GLU A 57 -17.49 13.74 -10.73
N LEU A 58 -16.70 13.20 -9.78
CA LEU A 58 -17.12 13.03 -8.39
C LEU A 58 -17.10 14.33 -7.57
N MET A 59 -16.34 15.36 -7.98
CA MET A 59 -16.37 16.68 -7.32
C MET A 59 -17.75 17.34 -7.43
N VAL A 60 -18.44 17.19 -8.56
CA VAL A 60 -19.73 17.88 -8.81
C VAL A 60 -20.80 17.49 -7.76
N PRO A 61 -21.12 16.20 -7.54
CA PRO A 61 -22.11 15.82 -6.53
C PRO A 61 -21.65 16.11 -5.10
N ASN A 62 -20.35 16.22 -4.87
CA ASN A 62 -19.77 16.55 -3.57
C ASN A 62 -19.66 18.07 -3.32
N GLY A 63 -20.00 18.91 -4.34
CA GLY A 63 -20.00 20.36 -4.22
C GLY A 63 -18.61 20.97 -4.05
N PHE A 64 -17.60 20.47 -4.79
CA PHE A 64 -16.24 21.00 -4.79
C PHE A 64 -15.89 21.68 -6.12
N ASP A 65 -15.20 22.82 -6.04
CA ASP A 65 -14.61 23.52 -7.18
C ASP A 65 -13.21 22.97 -7.52
N ALA A 66 -12.53 22.38 -6.52
CA ALA A 66 -11.26 21.70 -6.66
C ALA A 66 -11.05 20.68 -5.53
N LEU A 67 -10.11 19.75 -5.75
CA LEU A 67 -9.45 18.98 -4.69
C LEU A 67 -8.02 19.48 -4.51
N LEU A 68 -7.56 19.56 -3.28
CA LEU A 68 -6.19 19.88 -2.92
C LEU A 68 -5.55 18.67 -2.24
N PHE A 69 -4.57 18.07 -2.89
CA PHE A 69 -3.77 16.97 -2.35
C PHE A 69 -2.47 17.49 -1.75
N THR A 70 -2.13 16.97 -0.59
CA THR A 70 -0.91 17.29 0.16
C THR A 70 -0.09 16.04 0.48
N THR A 71 -0.69 14.87 0.39
CA THR A 71 -0.05 13.61 0.78
C THR A 71 0.69 12.94 -0.39
N PRO A 72 1.81 12.26 -0.13
CA PRO A 72 2.61 11.60 -1.16
C PRO A 72 1.82 10.64 -2.03
N HIS A 73 1.02 9.79 -1.42
CA HIS A 73 0.23 8.77 -2.13
C HIS A 73 -0.82 9.39 -3.05
N ASN A 74 -1.52 10.46 -2.64
CA ASN A 74 -2.50 11.12 -3.50
C ASN A 74 -1.82 11.92 -4.63
N ILE A 75 -0.71 12.59 -4.35
CA ILE A 75 0.07 13.29 -5.40
C ILE A 75 0.62 12.26 -6.40
N ARG A 76 1.23 11.17 -5.92
CA ARG A 76 1.76 10.12 -6.80
C ARG A 76 0.64 9.46 -7.62
N TRP A 77 -0.50 9.16 -7.02
CA TRP A 77 -1.66 8.58 -7.70
C TRP A 77 -2.14 9.44 -8.88
N ALA A 78 -2.11 10.76 -8.72
CA ALA A 78 -2.59 11.70 -9.73
C ALA A 78 -1.54 12.06 -10.79
N THR A 79 -0.24 11.97 -10.47
CA THR A 79 0.84 12.52 -11.31
C THR A 79 1.90 11.51 -11.74
N GLY A 80 2.07 10.42 -10.99
CA GLY A 80 3.22 9.52 -11.10
C GLY A 80 4.50 10.09 -10.47
N PHE A 81 4.45 11.31 -9.92
CA PHE A 81 5.60 11.93 -9.26
C PHE A 81 5.98 11.18 -7.99
N ASP A 82 7.25 10.87 -7.86
CA ASP A 82 7.83 10.27 -6.66
C ASP A 82 9.18 10.88 -6.32
N THR A 83 9.47 10.98 -5.02
CA THR A 83 10.71 11.57 -4.51
C THR A 83 11.02 11.06 -3.11
N GLN A 84 12.32 10.90 -2.81
CA GLN A 84 12.77 10.59 -1.44
C GLN A 84 12.60 11.78 -0.47
N PHE A 85 12.34 12.98 -0.97
CA PHE A 85 12.02 14.15 -0.13
C PHE A 85 10.67 14.05 0.58
N TRP A 86 9.86 13.03 0.30
CA TRP A 86 8.70 12.71 1.13
C TRP A 86 9.06 12.50 2.61
N GLU A 87 10.29 12.07 2.90
CA GLU A 87 10.78 11.92 4.27
C GLU A 87 11.07 13.26 4.97
N SER A 88 11.17 14.37 4.24
CA SER A 88 11.38 15.69 4.82
C SER A 88 10.05 16.31 5.25
N PRO A 89 9.78 16.53 6.56
CA PRO A 89 8.53 17.10 7.02
C PRO A 89 8.38 18.59 6.73
N THR A 90 9.45 19.27 6.36
CA THR A 90 9.55 20.75 6.31
C THR A 90 9.30 21.33 4.91
N ARG A 91 8.84 20.53 3.96
CA ARG A 91 8.60 21.00 2.59
C ARG A 91 7.28 20.46 2.09
N PRO A 92 6.19 21.22 2.28
CA PRO A 92 4.89 20.82 1.78
C PRO A 92 4.87 20.79 0.24
N TRP A 93 4.11 19.89 -0.29
CA TRP A 93 3.87 19.68 -1.71
C TRP A 93 2.39 19.75 -1.93
N PHE A 94 1.97 20.46 -2.97
CA PHE A 94 0.57 20.66 -3.24
C PHE A 94 0.26 20.26 -4.67
N LEU A 95 -0.85 19.55 -4.86
CA LEU A 95 -1.45 19.31 -6.16
C LEU A 95 -2.90 19.76 -6.11
N VAL A 96 -3.22 20.74 -6.93
CA VAL A 96 -4.58 21.24 -7.10
C VAL A 96 -5.19 20.56 -8.32
N ILE A 97 -6.32 19.91 -8.14
CA ILE A 97 -7.13 19.32 -9.22
C ILE A 97 -8.40 20.15 -9.34
N PRO A 98 -8.49 21.08 -10.31
CA PRO A 98 -9.71 21.85 -10.53
C PRO A 98 -10.85 20.95 -11.00
N ALA A 99 -12.11 21.30 -10.71
CA ALA A 99 -13.29 20.58 -11.24
C ALA A 99 -13.36 20.60 -12.77
N LYS A 100 -12.65 21.53 -13.42
CA LYS A 100 -12.46 21.59 -14.87
C LYS A 100 -11.07 22.11 -15.20
N GLY A 101 -10.40 21.47 -16.15
CA GLY A 101 -9.06 21.82 -16.59
C GLY A 101 -7.99 20.86 -16.09
N ALA A 102 -6.72 21.19 -16.34
CA ALA A 102 -5.58 20.38 -15.96
C ALA A 102 -5.20 20.56 -14.49
N PRO A 103 -4.59 19.56 -13.85
CA PRO A 103 -4.01 19.71 -12.51
C PRO A 103 -2.86 20.72 -12.49
N ILE A 104 -2.67 21.36 -11.33
CA ILE A 104 -1.64 22.37 -11.08
C ILE A 104 -0.78 21.89 -9.90
N ALA A 105 0.52 21.72 -10.14
CA ALA A 105 1.46 21.41 -9.07
C ALA A 105 2.05 22.70 -8.47
N VAL A 106 2.00 22.83 -7.14
CA VAL A 106 2.65 23.94 -6.40
C VAL A 106 3.66 23.33 -5.45
N ILE A 107 4.94 23.38 -5.82
CA ILE A 107 5.98 22.54 -5.20
C ILE A 107 7.28 23.31 -4.95
N PRO A 108 8.16 22.79 -4.06
CA PRO A 108 9.50 23.32 -3.92
C PRO A 108 10.29 23.30 -5.23
N GLU A 109 11.01 24.38 -5.53
CA GLU A 109 11.78 24.56 -6.78
C GLU A 109 12.76 23.40 -7.04
N ILE A 110 13.33 22.84 -5.99
CA ILE A 110 14.29 21.71 -6.08
C ILE A 110 13.73 20.50 -6.85
N ALA A 111 12.41 20.35 -6.93
CA ALA A 111 11.77 19.24 -7.64
C ALA A 111 11.05 19.67 -8.93
N GLY A 112 11.17 20.92 -9.33
CA GLY A 112 10.50 21.43 -10.53
C GLY A 112 10.85 20.62 -11.78
N SER A 113 12.15 20.33 -11.99
CA SER A 113 12.60 19.51 -13.12
C SER A 113 12.04 18.10 -13.11
N ARG A 114 11.94 17.46 -11.94
CA ARG A 114 11.40 16.10 -11.82
C ARG A 114 9.87 16.07 -12.03
N MET A 115 9.14 17.07 -11.54
CA MET A 115 7.72 17.18 -11.81
C MET A 115 7.44 17.41 -13.30
N ALA A 116 8.27 18.21 -13.98
CA ALA A 116 8.16 18.46 -15.42
C ALA A 116 8.42 17.22 -16.31
N GLU A 117 8.99 16.13 -15.75
CA GLU A 117 9.10 14.83 -16.44
C GLU A 117 7.79 14.03 -16.38
N THR A 118 6.82 14.45 -15.57
CA THR A 118 5.49 13.83 -15.50
C THR A 118 4.58 14.41 -16.59
N TRP A 119 3.31 14.04 -16.57
CA TRP A 119 2.31 14.57 -17.51
C TRP A 119 1.72 15.92 -17.05
N ILE A 120 2.20 16.52 -15.96
CA ILE A 120 1.71 17.79 -15.41
C ILE A 120 2.40 18.95 -16.11
N ASP A 121 1.65 19.74 -16.85
CA ASP A 121 2.15 20.90 -17.59
C ASP A 121 2.24 22.18 -16.74
N ASP A 122 1.29 22.42 -15.83
CA ASP A 122 1.29 23.60 -14.95
C ASP A 122 2.04 23.29 -13.63
N VAL A 123 3.33 23.61 -13.60
CA VAL A 123 4.21 23.43 -12.46
C VAL A 123 4.66 24.81 -11.96
N ARG A 124 4.19 25.17 -10.77
CA ARG A 124 4.55 26.42 -10.09
C ARG A 124 5.44 26.12 -8.91
N THR A 125 6.57 26.79 -8.84
CA THR A 125 7.61 26.49 -7.85
C THR A 125 7.82 27.67 -6.89
N TRP A 126 8.25 27.34 -5.68
CA TRP A 126 8.65 28.29 -4.67
C TRP A 126 10.04 27.94 -4.13
N PRO A 127 10.89 28.95 -3.77
CA PRO A 127 12.22 28.70 -3.24
C PRO A 127 12.14 28.07 -1.85
N SER A 128 12.77 26.92 -1.66
CA SER A 128 12.78 26.17 -0.40
C SER A 128 14.20 26.00 0.13
N PRO A 129 14.49 26.18 1.42
CA PRO A 129 13.54 26.49 2.49
C PRO A 129 13.08 27.95 2.53
N ARG A 130 11.83 28.18 2.92
CA ARG A 130 11.28 29.51 3.16
C ARG A 130 10.42 29.48 4.42
N PRO A 131 11.02 29.61 5.61
CA PRO A 131 10.37 29.33 6.90
C PRO A 131 9.08 30.11 7.15
N ASP A 132 8.97 31.34 6.63
CA ASP A 132 7.80 32.19 6.82
C ASP A 132 6.66 31.90 5.81
N ASP A 133 6.94 31.17 4.74
CA ASP A 133 5.97 30.91 3.67
C ASP A 133 6.42 29.71 2.80
N ASP A 134 6.24 28.50 3.27
CA ASP A 134 6.56 27.28 2.53
C ASP A 134 5.61 27.04 1.33
N GLY A 135 5.46 28.04 0.46
CA GLY A 135 4.63 28.00 -0.74
C GLY A 135 3.14 28.30 -0.48
N THR A 136 2.75 28.65 0.73
CA THR A 136 1.36 28.89 1.12
C THR A 136 0.76 30.09 0.37
N SER A 137 1.50 31.19 0.23
CA SER A 137 1.03 32.36 -0.53
C SER A 137 0.87 32.07 -2.03
N LEU A 138 1.79 31.30 -2.61
CA LEU A 138 1.69 30.85 -3.98
C LEU A 138 0.47 29.94 -4.19
N LEU A 139 0.26 29.00 -3.27
CA LEU A 139 -0.93 28.13 -3.28
C LEU A 139 -2.21 28.97 -3.17
N ALA A 140 -2.28 29.93 -2.25
CA ALA A 140 -3.42 30.83 -2.09
C ALA A 140 -3.73 31.55 -3.41
N SER A 141 -2.71 32.10 -4.08
CA SER A 141 -2.88 32.77 -5.37
C SER A 141 -3.43 31.86 -6.46
N VAL A 142 -3.02 30.57 -6.48
CA VAL A 142 -3.56 29.56 -7.40
C VAL A 142 -5.03 29.30 -7.11
N LEU A 143 -5.37 29.04 -5.85
CA LEU A 143 -6.73 28.69 -5.46
C LEU A 143 -7.71 29.84 -5.67
N ASP A 144 -7.25 31.10 -5.48
CA ASP A 144 -8.06 32.30 -5.70
C ASP A 144 -8.46 32.51 -7.18
N THR A 145 -7.63 32.01 -8.12
CA THR A 145 -7.90 32.13 -9.55
C THR A 145 -8.87 31.08 -10.11
N LEU A 146 -9.20 30.05 -9.34
CA LEU A 146 -10.07 28.98 -9.80
C LEU A 146 -11.52 29.46 -10.00
N PRO A 147 -12.24 28.91 -11.01
CA PRO A 147 -13.66 29.16 -11.15
C PRO A 147 -14.44 28.72 -9.91
N ARG A 148 -15.25 29.61 -9.36
CA ARG A 148 -16.04 29.37 -8.15
C ARG A 148 -17.50 29.10 -8.49
N ARG A 149 -17.95 27.88 -8.31
CA ARG A 149 -19.36 27.50 -8.39
C ARG A 149 -19.95 27.28 -6.99
N TYR A 150 -19.16 26.62 -6.14
CA TYR A 150 -19.56 26.23 -4.79
C TYR A 150 -18.82 27.02 -3.71
N GLY A 151 -17.68 27.63 -4.04
CA GLY A 151 -16.78 28.28 -3.09
C GLY A 151 -16.12 27.29 -2.14
N ARG A 152 -15.92 26.04 -2.54
CA ARG A 152 -15.41 24.97 -1.69
C ARG A 152 -14.30 24.18 -2.36
N ILE A 153 -13.23 23.96 -1.62
CA ILE A 153 -12.07 23.12 -2.01
C ILE A 153 -11.98 21.95 -1.04
N GLY A 154 -12.07 20.74 -1.58
CA GLY A 154 -11.99 19.52 -0.82
C GLY A 154 -10.52 19.16 -0.50
N MET A 155 -10.21 18.89 0.77
CA MET A 155 -8.89 18.55 1.26
C MET A 155 -8.91 17.23 2.04
N GLU A 156 -7.72 16.70 2.32
CA GLU A 156 -7.46 15.48 3.10
C GLU A 156 -7.61 15.72 4.61
N LEU A 157 -8.80 16.17 5.07
CA LEU A 157 -9.03 16.59 6.44
C LEU A 157 -9.77 15.57 7.32
N GLY A 158 -10.17 14.44 6.75
CA GLY A 158 -10.99 13.45 7.44
C GLY A 158 -10.20 12.21 7.89
N ARG A 159 -10.98 11.22 8.33
CA ARG A 159 -10.47 9.96 8.87
C ARG A 159 -9.57 9.23 7.85
N GLU A 160 -8.50 8.62 8.36
CA GLU A 160 -7.50 7.83 7.59
C GLU A 160 -6.75 8.66 6.54
N HIS A 161 -6.82 9.99 6.67
CA HIS A 161 -5.95 10.93 5.96
C HIS A 161 -5.13 11.76 6.95
N ALA A 162 -4.06 12.36 6.43
CA ALA A 162 -3.25 13.32 7.16
C ALA A 162 -3.06 14.57 6.29
N LEU A 163 -3.24 15.74 6.88
CA LEU A 163 -2.84 16.98 6.24
C LEU A 163 -1.31 17.12 6.33
N ARG A 164 -0.63 17.11 5.16
CA ARG A 164 0.82 17.21 5.13
C ARG A 164 1.30 18.64 4.91
N MET A 165 0.88 19.51 5.82
CA MET A 165 1.38 20.88 5.99
C MET A 165 1.27 21.28 7.46
N PRO A 166 2.08 22.25 7.94
CA PRO A 166 1.94 22.75 9.29
C PRO A 166 0.55 23.36 9.53
N VAL A 167 -0.02 23.10 10.71
CA VAL A 167 -1.36 23.62 11.07
C VAL A 167 -1.41 25.14 11.00
N ALA A 168 -0.36 25.84 11.44
CA ALA A 168 -0.28 27.30 11.35
C ALA A 168 -0.36 27.81 9.90
N GLN A 169 0.27 27.10 8.95
CA GLN A 169 0.20 27.45 7.53
C GLN A 169 -1.18 27.15 6.93
N PHE A 170 -1.82 26.05 7.37
CA PHE A 170 -3.20 25.77 7.00
C PHE A 170 -4.15 26.88 7.47
N GLN A 171 -4.01 27.36 8.70
CA GLN A 171 -4.79 28.48 9.23
C GLN A 171 -4.55 29.78 8.43
N ALA A 172 -3.29 30.10 8.14
CA ALA A 172 -2.92 31.25 7.31
C ALA A 172 -3.49 31.15 5.89
N LEU A 173 -3.52 29.95 5.31
CA LEU A 173 -4.16 29.70 4.02
C LEU A 173 -5.66 29.98 4.07
N GLN A 174 -6.35 29.50 5.11
CA GLN A 174 -7.79 29.78 5.29
C GLN A 174 -8.09 31.27 5.40
N GLU A 175 -7.27 31.99 6.17
CA GLU A 175 -7.42 33.47 6.33
C GLU A 175 -7.17 34.24 5.03
N SER A 176 -6.27 33.74 4.17
CA SER A 176 -5.92 34.36 2.89
C SER A 176 -6.94 34.13 1.76
N LEU A 177 -7.96 33.29 1.97
CA LEU A 177 -8.93 32.87 0.97
C LEU A 177 -10.37 33.27 1.34
N PRO A 178 -10.69 34.58 1.44
CA PRO A 178 -12.04 35.02 1.79
C PRO A 178 -13.07 34.51 0.77
N GLY A 179 -14.13 33.85 1.25
CA GLY A 179 -15.19 33.30 0.41
C GLY A 179 -14.87 31.94 -0.24
N ILE A 180 -13.79 31.30 0.18
CA ILE A 180 -13.46 29.90 -0.13
C ILE A 180 -13.41 29.09 1.16
N GLU A 181 -14.20 28.03 1.23
CA GLU A 181 -14.15 27.06 2.31
C GLU A 181 -13.13 25.97 1.98
N LEU A 182 -12.11 25.78 2.82
CA LEU A 182 -11.26 24.60 2.80
C LEU A 182 -11.98 23.48 3.56
N ALA A 183 -12.66 22.60 2.83
CA ALA A 183 -13.61 21.63 3.36
C ALA A 183 -13.04 20.22 3.42
N ASN A 184 -13.66 19.36 4.23
CA ASN A 184 -13.29 17.95 4.26
C ASN A 184 -13.68 17.24 2.94
N GLY A 185 -12.70 16.98 2.08
CA GLY A 185 -12.82 16.26 0.81
C GLY A 185 -12.59 14.75 0.93
N THR A 186 -12.22 14.26 2.12
CA THR A 186 -11.85 12.86 2.34
C THR A 186 -12.87 11.84 1.80
N PRO A 187 -14.20 11.99 2.00
CA PRO A 187 -15.15 11.02 1.44
C PRO A 187 -15.11 10.98 -0.09
N CYS A 188 -14.97 12.13 -0.75
CA CYS A 188 -14.85 12.19 -2.21
C CYS A 188 -13.54 11.53 -2.68
N ILE A 189 -12.42 11.83 -2.03
CA ILE A 189 -11.10 11.26 -2.34
C ILE A 189 -11.12 9.74 -2.22
N TRP A 190 -11.76 9.19 -1.18
CA TRP A 190 -11.89 7.74 -1.03
C TRP A 190 -12.79 7.12 -2.10
N GLN A 191 -13.90 7.74 -2.48
CA GLN A 191 -14.73 7.27 -3.61
C GLN A 191 -13.93 7.18 -4.92
N ILE A 192 -12.99 8.10 -5.13
CA ILE A 192 -12.11 8.08 -6.30
C ILE A 192 -11.15 6.89 -6.24
N ARG A 193 -10.58 6.61 -5.07
CA ARG A 193 -9.46 5.66 -4.91
C ARG A 193 -9.87 4.23 -4.59
N MET A 194 -11.05 4.02 -3.97
CA MET A 194 -11.52 2.67 -3.59
C MET A 194 -11.61 1.72 -4.77
N VAL A 195 -12.11 2.19 -5.92
CA VAL A 195 -12.21 1.37 -7.13
C VAL A 195 -10.95 1.58 -7.98
N LYS A 196 -10.14 0.58 -8.10
CA LYS A 196 -8.86 0.59 -8.83
C LYS A 196 -9.07 0.38 -10.32
N THR A 197 -8.24 1.02 -11.14
CA THR A 197 -8.15 0.71 -12.57
C THR A 197 -7.49 -0.66 -12.78
N LYS A 198 -7.60 -1.19 -14.00
CA LYS A 198 -6.89 -2.44 -14.33
C LYS A 198 -5.39 -2.31 -14.12
N ALA A 199 -4.79 -1.18 -14.49
CA ALA A 199 -3.36 -0.95 -14.36
C ALA A 199 -2.91 -0.91 -12.89
N GLU A 200 -3.69 -0.30 -12.00
CA GLU A 200 -3.44 -0.33 -10.55
C GLU A 200 -3.53 -1.75 -9.98
N ILE A 201 -4.54 -2.52 -10.40
CA ILE A 201 -4.71 -3.92 -9.98
C ILE A 201 -3.51 -4.78 -10.43
N ASP A 202 -2.98 -4.55 -11.63
CA ASP A 202 -1.83 -5.31 -12.14
C ASP A 202 -0.56 -5.05 -11.27
N HIS A 203 -0.36 -3.83 -10.76
CA HIS A 203 0.72 -3.50 -9.81
C HIS A 203 0.53 -4.20 -8.46
N ILE A 204 -0.69 -4.15 -7.90
CA ILE A 204 -1.01 -4.81 -6.63
C ILE A 204 -0.87 -6.33 -6.77
N ARG A 205 -1.35 -6.91 -7.86
CA ARG A 205 -1.19 -8.34 -8.15
C ARG A 205 0.28 -8.74 -8.17
N TYR A 206 1.10 -7.95 -8.85
CA TYR A 206 2.53 -8.24 -8.95
C TYR A 206 3.20 -8.27 -7.58
N ILE A 207 2.96 -7.26 -6.73
CA ILE A 207 3.58 -7.22 -5.40
C ILE A 207 3.02 -8.33 -4.48
N CYS A 208 1.74 -8.68 -4.58
CA CYS A 208 1.17 -9.83 -3.86
C CYS A 208 1.86 -11.14 -4.25
N GLN A 209 2.06 -11.39 -5.55
CA GLN A 209 2.72 -12.61 -6.03
C GLN A 209 4.20 -12.65 -5.63
N LEU A 210 4.90 -11.51 -5.70
CA LEU A 210 6.28 -11.38 -5.25
C LEU A 210 6.41 -11.68 -3.75
N ALA A 211 5.50 -11.14 -2.92
CA ALA A 211 5.50 -11.40 -1.50
C ALA A 211 5.18 -12.88 -1.18
N CYS A 212 4.28 -13.51 -1.93
CA CYS A 212 4.04 -14.96 -1.84
C CYS A 212 5.32 -15.77 -2.13
N ASP A 213 6.09 -15.39 -3.17
CA ASP A 213 7.37 -16.05 -3.49
C ASP A 213 8.38 -15.93 -2.34
N GLY A 214 8.40 -14.79 -1.65
CA GLY A 214 9.23 -14.61 -0.45
C GLY A 214 8.77 -15.47 0.73
N TYR A 215 7.47 -15.54 0.96
CA TYR A 215 6.90 -16.39 2.02
C TYR A 215 7.17 -17.89 1.80
N ASP A 216 7.12 -18.36 0.56
CA ASP A 216 7.46 -19.76 0.24
C ASP A 216 8.90 -20.12 0.64
N ARG A 217 9.77 -19.12 0.77
CA ARG A 217 11.18 -19.29 1.15
C ARG A 217 11.43 -19.30 2.66
N VAL A 218 10.44 -18.89 3.46
CA VAL A 218 10.62 -18.79 4.93
C VAL A 218 11.15 -20.06 5.56
N PRO A 219 10.69 -21.30 5.21
CA PRO A 219 11.25 -22.52 5.78
C PRO A 219 12.74 -22.76 5.47
N GLU A 220 13.30 -22.08 4.45
CA GLU A 220 14.71 -22.13 4.09
C GLU A 220 15.52 -20.98 4.71
N LEU A 221 14.85 -19.88 5.09
CA LEU A 221 15.47 -18.64 5.57
C LEU A 221 15.50 -18.53 7.09
N VAL A 222 14.64 -19.27 7.77
CA VAL A 222 14.44 -19.17 9.23
C VAL A 222 14.58 -20.54 9.86
N SER A 223 15.26 -20.59 10.99
CA SER A 223 15.51 -21.82 11.76
C SER A 223 15.16 -21.66 13.24
N ILE A 224 14.92 -22.76 13.92
CA ILE A 224 14.85 -22.78 15.39
C ILE A 224 16.18 -22.25 15.94
N GLY A 225 16.09 -21.28 16.87
CA GLY A 225 17.26 -20.63 17.46
C GLY A 225 17.56 -19.24 16.88
N ASP A 226 16.97 -18.87 15.74
CA ASP A 226 17.01 -17.49 15.25
C ASP A 226 16.16 -16.58 16.15
N SER A 227 16.49 -15.30 16.23
CA SER A 227 15.62 -14.31 16.82
C SER A 227 14.54 -13.85 15.82
N GLU A 228 13.40 -13.35 16.31
CA GLU A 228 12.38 -12.73 15.47
C GLU A 228 12.96 -11.63 14.56
N ARG A 229 13.93 -10.87 15.09
CA ARG A 229 14.63 -9.80 14.36
C ARG A 229 15.50 -10.35 13.21
N GLU A 230 16.16 -11.48 13.39
CA GLU A 230 16.93 -12.15 12.34
C GLU A 230 16.00 -12.72 11.28
N ALA A 231 14.92 -13.38 11.69
CA ALA A 231 13.90 -13.90 10.79
C ALA A 231 13.27 -12.78 9.93
N ALA A 232 12.86 -11.66 10.52
CA ALA A 232 12.35 -10.50 9.80
C ALA A 232 13.37 -9.90 8.83
N ARG A 233 14.66 -9.83 9.27
CA ARG A 233 15.74 -9.33 8.41
C ARG A 233 15.95 -10.22 7.19
N SER A 234 15.95 -11.53 7.38
CA SER A 234 16.12 -12.52 6.31
C SER A 234 15.01 -12.41 5.27
N LEU A 235 13.77 -12.32 5.72
CA LEU A 235 12.61 -12.16 4.83
C LEU A 235 12.62 -10.81 4.11
N ARG A 236 12.98 -9.70 4.79
CA ARG A 236 13.10 -8.38 4.17
C ARG A 236 14.16 -8.35 3.08
N ILE A 237 15.29 -9.01 3.29
CA ILE A 237 16.36 -9.15 2.27
C ILE A 237 15.83 -9.96 1.09
N GLU A 238 15.06 -11.01 1.32
CA GLU A 238 14.48 -11.83 0.24
C GLU A 238 13.48 -11.03 -0.60
N PHE A 239 12.57 -10.27 0.01
CA PHE A 239 11.65 -9.39 -0.72
C PHE A 239 12.39 -8.36 -1.60
N ALA A 240 13.44 -7.73 -1.05
CA ALA A 240 14.27 -6.81 -1.83
C ALA A 240 14.99 -7.54 -3.01
N ARG A 241 15.47 -8.77 -2.80
CA ARG A 241 16.08 -9.59 -3.84
C ARG A 241 15.10 -9.98 -4.94
N LEU A 242 13.85 -10.22 -4.59
CA LEU A 242 12.77 -10.54 -5.52
C LEU A 242 12.27 -9.31 -6.30
N GLY A 243 12.57 -8.09 -5.84
CA GLY A 243 12.28 -6.84 -6.55
C GLY A 243 11.20 -5.96 -5.91
N ALA A 244 10.86 -6.16 -4.63
CA ALA A 244 10.07 -5.19 -3.89
C ALA A 244 10.85 -3.87 -3.76
N ASP A 245 10.15 -2.74 -3.90
CA ASP A 245 10.77 -1.42 -3.74
C ASP A 245 11.09 -1.14 -2.28
N SER A 246 10.20 -1.53 -1.38
CA SER A 246 10.39 -1.44 0.06
C SER A 246 9.50 -2.42 0.80
N THR A 247 9.82 -2.64 2.08
CA THR A 247 9.02 -3.43 3.03
C THR A 247 8.86 -2.61 4.31
N PRO A 248 8.01 -1.57 4.29
CA PRO A 248 7.89 -0.67 5.43
C PRO A 248 7.19 -1.32 6.64
N PHE A 249 6.32 -2.31 6.39
CA PHE A 249 5.57 -3.03 7.41
C PHE A 249 5.95 -4.51 7.36
N LEU A 250 6.50 -5.04 8.46
CA LEU A 250 6.85 -6.45 8.61
C LEU A 250 6.91 -6.83 10.10
N PRO A 251 5.78 -6.96 10.78
CA PRO A 251 5.69 -7.73 12.02
C PRO A 251 6.22 -9.16 11.82
N ALA A 252 7.06 -9.60 12.73
CA ALA A 252 7.57 -10.96 12.81
C ALA A 252 7.56 -11.34 14.28
N ILE A 253 6.59 -12.14 14.67
CA ILE A 253 6.26 -12.37 16.07
C ILE A 253 6.09 -13.87 16.28
N SER A 254 6.61 -14.38 17.38
CA SER A 254 6.51 -15.80 17.70
C SER A 254 5.99 -16.04 19.12
N GLY A 255 5.34 -17.17 19.33
CA GLY A 255 4.87 -17.56 20.65
C GLY A 255 4.39 -19.00 20.73
N PRO A 256 4.37 -19.61 21.93
CA PRO A 256 3.99 -21.00 22.12
C PRO A 256 2.53 -21.25 21.73
N GLY A 257 2.32 -21.82 20.53
CA GLY A 257 1.01 -22.12 19.96
C GLY A 257 0.27 -20.94 19.36
N GLY A 258 0.73 -19.70 19.51
CA GLY A 258 0.11 -18.49 18.97
C GLY A 258 0.86 -17.25 19.44
N VAL A 259 0.56 -16.10 18.84
CA VAL A 259 1.25 -14.84 19.12
C VAL A 259 0.47 -13.99 20.13
N PRO A 260 1.15 -13.21 21.00
CA PRO A 260 0.46 -12.41 22.02
C PRO A 260 -0.13 -11.09 21.47
N GLN A 261 0.31 -10.68 20.28
CA GLN A 261 -0.12 -9.46 19.60
C GLN A 261 0.35 -9.51 18.13
N ILE A 262 -0.18 -8.63 17.27
CA ILE A 262 0.04 -8.69 15.81
C ILE A 262 0.63 -7.40 15.21
N VAL A 263 0.80 -6.35 16.01
CA VAL A 263 1.15 -5.01 15.49
C VAL A 263 2.56 -4.54 15.83
N CYS A 264 3.26 -5.22 16.75
CA CYS A 264 4.61 -4.80 17.13
C CYS A 264 5.67 -5.35 16.16
N GLY A 265 6.76 -4.62 16.05
CA GLY A 265 7.92 -5.08 15.29
C GLY A 265 8.63 -6.26 15.96
N PRO A 266 9.54 -6.92 15.24
CA PRO A 266 10.28 -8.08 15.73
C PRO A 266 11.17 -7.72 16.92
N SER A 267 11.23 -8.62 17.89
CA SER A 267 12.05 -8.54 19.10
C SER A 267 13.31 -9.43 19.01
N ASP A 268 14.09 -9.44 20.09
CA ASP A 268 15.23 -10.36 20.24
C ASP A 268 14.80 -11.72 20.85
N ARG A 269 13.48 -12.00 20.91
CA ARG A 269 12.97 -13.30 21.34
C ARG A 269 13.47 -14.39 20.40
N ILE A 270 13.97 -15.47 20.99
CA ILE A 270 14.44 -16.65 20.26
C ILE A 270 13.25 -17.54 19.89
N ILE A 271 13.16 -17.87 18.61
CA ILE A 271 12.16 -18.77 18.05
C ILE A 271 12.46 -20.19 18.52
N ALA A 272 11.48 -20.85 19.10
CA ALA A 272 11.63 -22.15 19.76
C ALA A 272 10.63 -23.19 19.25
N ASN A 273 10.95 -24.47 19.45
CA ASN A 273 10.04 -25.56 19.15
C ASN A 273 8.71 -25.40 19.91
N GLY A 274 7.60 -25.56 19.21
CA GLY A 274 6.24 -25.36 19.73
C GLY A 274 5.68 -23.95 19.51
N ASP A 275 6.47 -23.03 18.95
CA ASP A 275 6.00 -21.70 18.59
C ASP A 275 5.16 -21.74 17.30
N VAL A 276 4.23 -20.80 17.20
CA VAL A 276 3.74 -20.29 15.92
C VAL A 276 4.55 -19.04 15.62
N LEU A 277 5.17 -19.00 14.44
CA LEU A 277 5.81 -17.80 13.90
C LEU A 277 4.85 -17.14 12.91
N PHE A 278 4.49 -15.91 13.20
CA PHE A 278 3.62 -15.07 12.42
C PHE A 278 4.44 -14.00 11.72
N PHE A 279 4.23 -13.88 10.42
CA PHE A 279 4.69 -12.73 9.63
C PHE A 279 3.48 -12.06 9.00
N ASP A 280 3.44 -10.75 9.11
CA ASP A 280 2.52 -9.90 8.39
C ASP A 280 3.31 -8.93 7.51
N THR A 281 2.92 -8.76 6.26
CA THR A 281 3.79 -8.09 5.30
C THR A 281 3.07 -7.05 4.47
N GLY A 282 3.51 -5.81 4.63
CA GLY A 282 3.26 -4.71 3.71
C GLY A 282 4.49 -4.40 2.87
N CYS A 283 4.60 -5.01 1.69
CA CYS A 283 5.60 -4.68 0.67
C CYS A 283 5.03 -3.71 -0.36
N THR A 284 5.90 -2.97 -1.05
CA THR A 284 5.49 -2.04 -2.11
C THR A 284 6.17 -2.32 -3.43
N PHE A 285 5.42 -2.09 -4.51
CA PHE A 285 5.93 -1.98 -5.86
C PHE A 285 5.26 -0.78 -6.53
N ASP A 286 6.06 0.16 -6.99
CA ASP A 286 5.65 1.39 -7.66
C ASP A 286 4.59 2.19 -6.88
N GLY A 287 4.71 2.17 -5.53
CA GLY A 287 3.82 2.84 -4.59
C GLY A 287 2.56 2.07 -4.21
N TYR A 288 2.30 0.91 -4.82
CA TYR A 288 1.19 0.04 -4.46
C TYR A 288 1.62 -1.02 -3.46
N TRP A 289 0.74 -1.32 -2.52
CA TRP A 289 0.98 -2.23 -1.41
C TRP A 289 0.37 -3.61 -1.65
N CYS A 290 0.99 -4.65 -1.08
CA CYS A 290 0.30 -5.85 -0.59
C CYS A 290 0.17 -5.76 0.91
N ASP A 291 -0.78 -6.50 1.47
CA ASP A 291 -0.99 -6.61 2.92
C ASP A 291 -1.58 -7.97 3.23
N PHE A 292 -0.74 -8.90 3.71
CA PHE A 292 -1.22 -10.22 4.08
C PHE A 292 -0.23 -10.98 4.95
N ASP A 293 -0.76 -11.85 5.78
CA ASP A 293 0.01 -12.65 6.72
C ASP A 293 0.29 -14.08 6.29
N ARG A 294 1.24 -14.71 6.99
CA ARG A 294 1.47 -16.15 6.97
C ARG A 294 1.90 -16.64 8.35
N ASN A 295 1.35 -17.81 8.74
CA ASN A 295 1.70 -18.51 9.97
C ASN A 295 2.52 -19.74 9.67
N TYR A 296 3.55 -19.98 10.48
CA TYR A 296 4.43 -21.12 10.37
C TYR A 296 4.47 -21.90 11.69
N ALA A 297 4.36 -23.23 11.61
CA ALA A 297 4.56 -24.12 12.75
C ALA A 297 6.05 -24.31 12.97
N VAL A 298 6.56 -23.96 14.15
CA VAL A 298 7.97 -24.20 14.52
C VAL A 298 8.05 -25.53 15.22
N GLY A 299 8.48 -26.58 14.49
CA GLY A 299 8.47 -27.94 14.99
C GLY A 299 7.06 -28.42 15.40
N ASN A 300 6.93 -28.95 16.61
CA ASN A 300 5.67 -29.53 17.09
C ASN A 300 4.80 -28.51 17.82
N ILE A 301 3.79 -27.93 17.14
CA ILE A 301 2.78 -27.07 17.75
C ILE A 301 1.60 -27.88 18.33
N SER A 302 0.83 -27.26 19.23
CA SER A 302 -0.35 -27.87 19.84
C SER A 302 -1.48 -28.11 18.84
N ASP A 303 -2.34 -29.12 19.09
CA ASP A 303 -3.53 -29.36 18.29
C ASP A 303 -4.54 -28.22 18.40
N ASP A 304 -4.57 -27.47 19.51
CA ASP A 304 -5.38 -26.26 19.66
C ASP A 304 -4.94 -25.17 18.67
N ALA A 305 -3.66 -24.95 18.50
CA ALA A 305 -3.12 -24.00 17.53
C ALA A 305 -3.48 -24.40 16.09
N LYS A 306 -3.40 -25.71 15.77
CA LYS A 306 -3.78 -26.24 14.44
C LYS A 306 -5.28 -26.03 14.19
N ARG A 307 -6.14 -26.26 15.21
CA ARG A 307 -7.58 -26.03 15.11
C ARG A 307 -7.90 -24.55 14.91
N ALA A 308 -7.26 -23.66 15.67
CA ALA A 308 -7.45 -22.23 15.55
C ALA A 308 -7.03 -21.72 14.17
N HIS A 309 -5.89 -22.18 13.64
CA HIS A 309 -5.45 -21.84 12.27
C HIS A 309 -6.47 -22.29 11.22
N ARG A 310 -6.95 -23.53 11.31
CA ARG A 310 -7.97 -24.04 10.38
C ARG A 310 -9.28 -23.27 10.45
N ALA A 311 -9.69 -22.85 11.65
CA ALA A 311 -10.87 -22.01 11.82
C ALA A 311 -10.70 -20.65 11.14
N MET A 312 -9.52 -20.01 11.27
CA MET A 312 -9.23 -18.73 10.59
C MET A 312 -9.13 -18.90 9.07
N TRP A 313 -8.54 -19.99 8.61
CA TRP A 313 -8.56 -20.35 7.19
C TRP A 313 -10.00 -20.45 6.64
N GLN A 314 -10.91 -21.12 7.38
CA GLN A 314 -12.33 -21.24 7.02
C GLN A 314 -13.05 -19.87 7.08
N ALA A 315 -12.73 -19.02 8.07
CA ALA A 315 -13.30 -17.68 8.17
C ALA A 315 -12.86 -16.81 6.96
N THR A 316 -11.61 -16.92 6.52
CA THR A 316 -11.13 -16.26 5.30
C THR A 316 -11.90 -16.73 4.06
N GLU A 317 -12.16 -18.04 3.92
CA GLU A 317 -12.99 -18.58 2.84
C GLU A 317 -14.41 -18.00 2.86
N ALA A 318 -15.00 -17.88 4.05
CA ALA A 318 -16.34 -17.29 4.21
C ALA A 318 -16.35 -15.81 3.80
N GLY A 319 -15.31 -15.04 4.17
CA GLY A 319 -15.13 -13.65 3.76
C GLY A 319 -14.98 -13.51 2.25
N ILE A 320 -14.10 -14.32 1.63
CA ILE A 320 -13.91 -14.35 0.16
C ILE A 320 -15.21 -14.69 -0.56
N ALA A 321 -15.96 -15.68 -0.10
CA ALA A 321 -17.23 -16.08 -0.70
C ALA A 321 -18.33 -15.01 -0.60
N ALA A 322 -18.30 -14.20 0.47
CA ALA A 322 -19.22 -13.07 0.67
C ALA A 322 -18.86 -11.85 -0.19
N ALA A 323 -17.59 -11.73 -0.58
CA ALA A 323 -17.05 -10.56 -1.30
C ALA A 323 -17.47 -10.58 -2.79
N ARG A 324 -18.56 -9.86 -3.10
CA ARG A 324 -19.11 -9.75 -4.47
C ARG A 324 -19.72 -8.38 -4.70
N PRO A 325 -19.84 -7.93 -5.95
CA PRO A 325 -20.49 -6.66 -6.26
C PRO A 325 -21.92 -6.59 -5.67
N GLY A 326 -22.23 -5.46 -5.04
CA GLY A 326 -23.52 -5.21 -4.40
C GLY A 326 -23.65 -5.72 -2.96
N ALA A 327 -22.74 -6.57 -2.47
CA ALA A 327 -22.67 -6.90 -1.04
C ALA A 327 -22.18 -5.67 -0.24
N ARG A 328 -22.36 -5.70 1.07
CA ARG A 328 -21.88 -4.65 1.97
C ARG A 328 -20.67 -5.16 2.74
N THR A 329 -19.81 -4.26 3.17
CA THR A 329 -18.60 -4.65 3.93
C THR A 329 -18.91 -5.26 5.29
N ASP A 330 -20.03 -4.88 5.90
CA ASP A 330 -20.54 -5.54 7.12
C ASP A 330 -21.06 -6.98 6.86
N ASP A 331 -21.47 -7.34 5.63
CA ASP A 331 -21.82 -8.74 5.28
C ASP A 331 -20.57 -9.63 5.33
N LEU A 332 -19.40 -9.11 4.86
CA LEU A 332 -18.13 -9.83 4.95
C LEU A 332 -17.72 -10.04 6.41
N TYR A 333 -17.83 -8.98 7.22
CA TYR A 333 -17.59 -9.09 8.65
C TYR A 333 -18.46 -10.18 9.28
N ASN A 334 -19.76 -10.16 9.04
CA ASN A 334 -20.70 -11.10 9.63
C ASN A 334 -20.43 -12.56 9.21
N ALA A 335 -20.04 -12.78 7.94
CA ALA A 335 -19.67 -14.10 7.43
C ALA A 335 -18.46 -14.68 8.17
N MET A 336 -17.43 -13.88 8.40
CA MET A 336 -16.22 -14.28 9.11
C MET A 336 -16.45 -14.41 10.62
N ALA A 337 -17.11 -13.43 11.23
CA ALA A 337 -17.40 -13.38 12.67
C ALA A 337 -18.17 -14.63 13.14
N LYS A 338 -19.10 -15.13 12.34
CA LYS A 338 -19.81 -16.37 12.63
C LYS A 338 -18.88 -17.56 12.85
N ILE A 339 -17.88 -17.74 11.99
CA ILE A 339 -16.90 -18.84 12.12
C ILE A 339 -16.00 -18.62 13.34
N ILE A 340 -15.59 -17.38 13.59
CA ILE A 340 -14.76 -17.00 14.74
C ILE A 340 -15.50 -17.31 16.06
N ASP A 341 -16.78 -16.95 16.16
CA ASP A 341 -17.63 -17.20 17.34
C ASP A 341 -17.84 -18.71 17.56
N GLU A 342 -18.14 -19.47 16.49
CA GLU A 342 -18.30 -20.93 16.55
C GLU A 342 -17.01 -21.64 16.98
N ALA A 343 -15.84 -21.06 16.68
CA ALA A 343 -14.54 -21.55 17.12
C ALA A 343 -14.20 -21.22 18.59
N GLY A 344 -15.05 -20.48 19.29
CA GLY A 344 -14.89 -20.17 20.71
C GLY A 344 -13.89 -19.07 21.00
N SER A 345 -13.88 -18.01 20.20
CA SER A 345 -13.00 -16.86 20.35
C SER A 345 -13.16 -16.16 21.69
N LEU A 346 -12.03 -15.76 22.30
CA LEU A 346 -12.00 -14.84 23.44
C LEU A 346 -12.07 -13.36 23.00
N GLY A 347 -12.04 -13.11 21.70
CA GLY A 347 -11.99 -11.81 21.05
C GLY A 347 -10.81 -11.74 20.06
N ASN A 348 -10.72 -10.65 19.30
CA ASN A 348 -9.56 -10.38 18.44
C ASN A 348 -8.91 -9.03 18.72
N ASN A 349 -9.60 -8.14 19.45
CA ASN A 349 -9.14 -6.79 19.82
C ASN A 349 -8.73 -5.88 18.64
N VAL A 350 -9.02 -6.29 17.40
CA VAL A 350 -8.62 -5.55 16.18
C VAL A 350 -9.74 -4.60 15.70
N GLY A 351 -11.00 -4.92 16.01
CA GLY A 351 -12.17 -4.09 15.70
C GLY A 351 -12.69 -4.20 14.26
N ARG A 352 -11.93 -4.84 13.37
CA ARG A 352 -12.32 -5.13 11.97
C ARG A 352 -11.70 -6.45 11.53
N LEU A 353 -12.22 -7.03 10.44
CA LEU A 353 -11.75 -8.29 9.85
C LEU A 353 -11.29 -8.08 8.41
N GLY A 354 -10.65 -6.94 8.13
CA GLY A 354 -10.10 -6.55 6.85
C GLY A 354 -10.44 -5.12 6.44
N HIS A 355 -9.84 -4.68 5.35
CA HIS A 355 -9.95 -3.30 4.86
C HIS A 355 -9.64 -3.18 3.36
N GLY A 356 -9.77 -1.98 2.80
CA GLY A 356 -9.30 -1.65 1.46
C GLY A 356 -7.78 -1.51 1.42
N LEU A 357 -7.22 -1.72 0.24
CA LEU A 357 -5.78 -1.70 -0.03
C LEU A 357 -5.48 -0.97 -1.33
N GLY A 358 -4.35 -0.30 -1.42
CA GLY A 358 -3.95 0.39 -2.66
C GLY A 358 -2.60 1.06 -2.58
N MET A 359 -2.56 2.38 -2.67
CA MET A 359 -1.35 3.18 -2.46
C MET A 359 -1.06 3.46 -0.98
N GLN A 360 -1.96 3.05 -0.09
CA GLN A 360 -1.73 2.98 1.35
C GLN A 360 -1.95 1.55 1.80
N LEU A 361 -1.25 1.15 2.85
CA LEU A 361 -1.41 -0.15 3.49
C LEU A 361 -2.87 -0.36 3.89
N THR A 362 -3.48 0.66 4.49
CA THR A 362 -4.88 0.68 4.88
C THR A 362 -5.62 1.78 4.14
N GLU A 363 -6.67 1.40 3.42
CA GLU A 363 -7.65 2.29 2.79
C GLU A 363 -9.07 1.87 3.20
N PRO A 364 -10.07 2.75 3.12
CA PRO A 364 -11.47 2.30 3.18
C PRO A 364 -11.83 1.33 2.04
N PRO A 365 -12.87 0.51 2.24
CA PRO A 365 -13.73 0.40 3.40
C PRO A 365 -13.11 -0.46 4.51
N SER A 366 -13.79 -0.56 5.68
CA SER A 366 -13.41 -1.49 6.75
C SER A 366 -14.47 -2.59 6.91
N HIS A 367 -14.05 -3.86 7.01
CA HIS A 367 -14.97 -4.95 7.31
C HIS A 367 -15.23 -4.96 8.81
N MET A 368 -16.21 -4.16 9.25
CA MET A 368 -16.57 -3.97 10.66
C MET A 368 -18.08 -3.75 10.81
N PRO A 369 -18.64 -3.96 12.01
CA PRO A 369 -20.03 -3.66 12.25
C PRO A 369 -20.38 -2.20 11.94
N GLY A 370 -21.40 -2.00 11.10
CA GLY A 370 -21.91 -0.67 10.77
C GLY A 370 -21.20 0.03 9.60
N ASP A 371 -20.16 -0.54 8.99
CA ASP A 371 -19.65 -0.07 7.71
C ASP A 371 -20.51 -0.65 6.58
N GLY A 372 -21.42 0.19 6.10
CA GLY A 372 -22.35 -0.20 5.06
C GLY A 372 -21.90 0.10 3.64
N THR A 373 -20.60 0.28 3.42
CA THR A 373 -20.06 0.53 2.09
C THR A 373 -20.42 -0.60 1.13
N VAL A 374 -21.01 -0.24 -0.01
CA VAL A 374 -21.35 -1.21 -1.06
C VAL A 374 -20.09 -1.57 -1.82
N ILE A 375 -19.86 -2.87 -1.97
CA ILE A 375 -18.72 -3.41 -2.69
C ILE A 375 -18.95 -3.28 -4.19
N GLU A 376 -17.95 -2.74 -4.89
CA GLU A 376 -17.96 -2.51 -6.34
C GLU A 376 -16.84 -3.27 -7.04
N THR A 377 -17.09 -3.66 -8.29
CA THR A 377 -16.04 -4.22 -9.17
C THR A 377 -14.83 -3.29 -9.24
N GLY A 378 -13.63 -3.85 -9.09
CA GLY A 378 -12.36 -3.10 -9.05
C GLY A 378 -11.91 -2.69 -7.66
N MET A 379 -12.70 -2.88 -6.61
CA MET A 379 -12.19 -2.73 -5.25
C MET A 379 -11.16 -3.81 -4.93
N VAL A 380 -10.09 -3.42 -4.25
CA VAL A 380 -9.07 -4.34 -3.70
C VAL A 380 -9.18 -4.29 -2.19
N LEU A 381 -9.29 -5.48 -1.59
CA LEU A 381 -9.61 -5.65 -0.17
C LEU A 381 -8.67 -6.68 0.46
N THR A 382 -8.40 -6.53 1.75
CA THR A 382 -7.88 -7.60 2.60
C THR A 382 -9.03 -8.37 3.22
N ILE A 383 -8.85 -9.65 3.46
CA ILE A 383 -9.76 -10.52 4.24
C ILE A 383 -8.93 -11.09 5.37
N GLU A 384 -9.15 -10.60 6.62
CA GLU A 384 -8.21 -10.68 7.73
C GLU A 384 -8.87 -11.13 9.05
N PRO A 385 -9.51 -12.32 9.10
CA PRO A 385 -10.04 -12.84 10.35
C PRO A 385 -8.93 -13.23 11.32
N GLY A 386 -9.15 -12.91 12.61
CA GLY A 386 -8.26 -13.28 13.69
C GLY A 386 -9.03 -13.83 14.90
N ILE A 387 -8.41 -14.72 15.65
CA ILE A 387 -8.96 -15.34 16.85
C ILE A 387 -7.94 -15.31 18.00
N GLU A 388 -8.35 -14.88 19.17
CA GLU A 388 -7.68 -15.25 20.41
C GLU A 388 -8.37 -16.51 20.96
N TYR A 389 -7.77 -17.67 20.77
CA TYR A 389 -8.36 -18.96 21.17
C TYR A 389 -7.97 -19.40 22.58
N ALA A 390 -6.95 -18.80 23.15
CA ALA A 390 -6.52 -18.92 24.54
C ALA A 390 -5.82 -17.62 24.97
N PRO A 391 -5.75 -17.28 26.27
CA PRO A 391 -5.15 -16.04 26.73
C PRO A 391 -3.73 -15.83 26.17
N GLY A 392 -3.53 -14.72 25.43
CA GLY A 392 -2.25 -14.39 24.80
C GLY A 392 -1.85 -15.29 23.63
N LYS A 393 -2.81 -16.02 23.02
CA LYS A 393 -2.57 -16.88 21.86
C LYS A 393 -3.51 -16.51 20.73
N MET A 394 -3.02 -15.65 19.85
CA MET A 394 -3.74 -15.24 18.65
C MET A 394 -3.25 -16.01 17.43
N ILE A 395 -4.16 -16.25 16.50
CA ILE A 395 -3.90 -16.66 15.12
C ILE A 395 -4.69 -15.71 14.22
N VAL A 396 -4.05 -15.16 13.21
CA VAL A 396 -4.67 -14.36 12.15
C VAL A 396 -4.44 -15.08 10.83
N HIS A 397 -5.29 -14.86 9.87
CA HIS A 397 -5.11 -15.37 8.52
C HIS A 397 -5.61 -14.35 7.52
N GLU A 398 -4.73 -13.92 6.60
CA GLU A 398 -5.03 -12.81 5.70
C GLU A 398 -4.72 -13.12 4.25
N GLU A 399 -5.60 -12.64 3.35
CA GLU A 399 -5.43 -12.68 1.90
C GLU A 399 -5.85 -11.36 1.25
N ASN A 400 -5.21 -11.02 0.13
CA ASN A 400 -5.65 -9.92 -0.72
C ASN A 400 -6.51 -10.42 -1.88
N ILE A 401 -7.61 -9.73 -2.11
CA ILE A 401 -8.56 -10.00 -3.20
C ILE A 401 -8.84 -8.76 -4.04
N VAL A 402 -9.27 -8.97 -5.26
CA VAL A 402 -9.91 -7.96 -6.08
C VAL A 402 -11.32 -8.38 -6.44
N ILE A 403 -12.26 -7.46 -6.39
CA ILE A 403 -13.64 -7.71 -6.76
C ILE A 403 -13.78 -7.68 -8.28
N ARG A 404 -14.34 -8.76 -8.85
CA ARG A 404 -14.72 -8.89 -10.26
C ARG A 404 -16.24 -8.95 -10.38
N ASP A 405 -16.73 -8.91 -11.61
CA ASP A 405 -18.18 -8.92 -11.88
C ASP A 405 -18.88 -10.19 -11.38
N ASP A 406 -18.14 -11.31 -11.29
CA ASP A 406 -18.61 -12.62 -10.84
C ASP A 406 -18.22 -12.98 -9.40
N GLY A 407 -17.52 -12.11 -8.68
CA GLY A 407 -17.11 -12.31 -7.29
C GLY A 407 -15.68 -11.89 -6.99
N ALA A 408 -15.07 -12.47 -5.97
CA ALA A 408 -13.71 -12.19 -5.57
C ALA A 408 -12.68 -13.02 -6.35
N GLU A 409 -11.61 -12.37 -6.80
CA GLU A 409 -10.42 -13.01 -7.35
C GLU A 409 -9.26 -12.82 -6.38
N LEU A 410 -8.57 -13.89 -6.00
CA LEU A 410 -7.37 -13.81 -5.16
C LEU A 410 -6.22 -13.13 -5.91
N LEU A 411 -5.59 -12.16 -5.27
CA LEU A 411 -4.33 -11.55 -5.70
C LEU A 411 -3.13 -12.28 -5.10
N THR A 412 -3.28 -12.83 -3.91
CA THR A 412 -2.32 -13.70 -3.23
C THR A 412 -2.50 -15.16 -3.64
N ARG A 413 -1.46 -15.97 -3.49
CA ARG A 413 -1.62 -17.42 -3.50
C ARG A 413 -2.23 -17.86 -2.18
N ARG A 414 -3.36 -18.57 -2.26
CA ARG A 414 -4.07 -19.05 -1.09
C ARG A 414 -3.12 -19.85 -0.18
N ALA A 415 -3.02 -19.48 1.08
CA ALA A 415 -2.29 -20.27 2.06
C ALA A 415 -2.94 -21.65 2.23
N PRO A 416 -2.16 -22.70 2.54
CA PRO A 416 -2.70 -24.01 2.87
C PRO A 416 -3.51 -23.96 4.18
N ASP A 417 -4.45 -24.89 4.35
CA ASP A 417 -5.26 -25.05 5.57
C ASP A 417 -4.45 -25.63 6.75
N GLU A 418 -3.21 -26.02 6.50
CA GLU A 418 -2.22 -26.43 7.49
C GLU A 418 -1.01 -25.49 7.43
N MET A 419 -0.46 -25.11 8.58
CA MET A 419 0.74 -24.27 8.64
C MET A 419 1.94 -25.00 8.03
N LEU A 420 2.72 -24.26 7.24
CA LEU A 420 4.03 -24.73 6.80
C LEU A 420 4.96 -24.89 8.01
N GLU A 421 5.83 -25.91 7.98
CA GLU A 421 6.71 -26.27 9.09
C GLU A 421 8.10 -25.65 8.94
N ILE A 422 8.61 -25.04 10.02
CA ILE A 422 10.01 -24.64 10.20
C ILE A 422 10.67 -25.66 11.13
N ARG A 423 11.82 -26.20 10.73
CA ARG A 423 12.57 -27.22 11.44
C ARG A 423 13.88 -26.69 12.02
#